data_2829473e128d0c641cadff4de582de50
#
_entry.id   2829473e128d0c641cadff4de582de50
#
_cell.length_a   1.000
_cell.length_b   1.000
_cell.length_c   1.000
_cell.angle_alpha   90.00
_cell.angle_beta   90.00
_cell.angle_gamma   90.00
#
_symmetry.space_group_name_H-M   'P 1'
#
loop_
_entity.id
_entity.type
_entity.pdbx_description
1 polymer ?
#
loop_
_entity_poly.entity_id
_entity_poly.type
_entity_poly.pdbx_seq_one_letter_code
_entity_poly.pdbx_strand_id
1 'polypeptide(L)'
;MDRNLEHVQNIVKDMADFASGSYFIYGGRLFPYDENDFCKEEGCTIQQENIFGDIHTFYVMPDGGKIFEGDLEIATIGDYFSDFYDIDYVIGSDKKYKACRVLVAFGGPNIYIDTWDRQVQLEWWGEHAEAHIPNDLCEQIDGFFEMVYNC
;
A
#
# COMPACT_ATOMS: atom_id res chain seq x y z
N MET A 1 -5.43 8.81 24.26
CA MET A 1 -4.36 8.34 23.37
C MET A 1 -3.84 9.52 22.55
N ASP A 2 -2.57 9.60 22.35
CA ASP A 2 -1.95 10.59 21.48
C ASP A 2 -2.39 10.37 20.02
N ARG A 3 -3.02 11.37 19.41
CA ARG A 3 -3.50 11.32 18.02
C ARG A 3 -2.36 11.13 17.03
N ASN A 4 -1.21 11.74 17.30
CA ASN A 4 -0.04 11.64 16.43
C ASN A 4 0.53 10.22 16.46
N LEU A 5 0.59 9.60 17.63
CA LEU A 5 1.02 8.21 17.77
C LEU A 5 0.06 7.25 17.05
N GLU A 6 -1.23 7.44 17.23
CA GLU A 6 -2.25 6.65 16.52
C GLU A 6 -2.12 6.80 15.01
N HIS A 7 -1.87 8.02 14.53
CA HIS A 7 -1.71 8.29 13.10
C HIS A 7 -0.54 7.50 12.50
N VAL A 8 0.65 7.55 13.14
CA VAL A 8 1.81 6.81 12.61
C VAL A 8 1.63 5.31 12.70
N GLN A 9 0.96 4.80 13.74
CA GLN A 9 0.62 3.38 13.86
C GLN A 9 -0.33 2.93 12.75
N ASN A 10 -1.32 3.76 12.40
CA ASN A 10 -2.25 3.48 11.31
C ASN A 10 -1.54 3.47 9.94
N ILE A 11 -0.54 4.31 9.75
CA ILE A 11 0.27 4.30 8.52
C ILE A 11 1.03 2.98 8.39
N VAL A 12 1.65 2.48 9.47
CA VAL A 12 2.31 1.17 9.45
C VAL A 12 1.33 0.07 9.07
N LYS A 13 0.13 0.09 9.65
CA LYS A 13 -0.92 -0.89 9.35
C LYS A 13 -1.35 -0.82 7.89
N ASP A 14 -1.58 0.38 7.36
CA ASP A 14 -1.99 0.57 5.97
C ASP A 14 -0.92 0.05 5.00
N MET A 15 0.35 0.36 5.25
CA MET A 15 1.45 -0.17 4.45
C MET A 15 1.52 -1.69 4.49
N ALA A 16 1.33 -2.29 5.67
CA ALA A 16 1.30 -3.75 5.82
C ALA A 16 0.14 -4.38 5.03
N ASP A 17 -1.02 -3.75 5.02
CA ASP A 17 -2.17 -4.21 4.25
C ASP A 17 -1.90 -4.14 2.73
N PHE A 18 -1.27 -3.07 2.24
CA PHE A 18 -0.83 -3.00 0.84
C PHE A 18 0.20 -4.10 0.52
N ALA A 19 1.17 -4.28 1.40
CA ALA A 19 2.24 -5.27 1.20
C ALA A 19 1.72 -6.72 1.20
N SER A 20 0.64 -7.00 1.93
CA SER A 20 0.04 -8.34 2.03
C SER A 20 -1.00 -8.63 0.95
N GLY A 21 -1.30 -7.68 0.06
CA GLY A 21 -2.31 -7.87 -0.99
C GLY A 21 -3.75 -7.78 -0.47
N SER A 22 -3.97 -7.02 0.60
CA SER A 22 -5.30 -6.86 1.20
C SER A 22 -6.22 -5.91 0.43
N TYR A 23 -5.70 -5.22 -0.59
CA TYR A 23 -6.48 -4.31 -1.43
C TYR A 23 -6.35 -4.69 -2.90
N PHE A 24 -7.39 -4.35 -3.68
CA PHE A 24 -7.30 -4.41 -5.13
C PHE A 24 -7.78 -3.10 -5.77
N ILE A 25 -7.38 -2.89 -7.02
CA ILE A 25 -7.68 -1.69 -7.79
C ILE A 25 -8.67 -2.05 -8.89
N TYR A 26 -9.76 -1.30 -8.96
CA TYR A 26 -10.76 -1.40 -10.02
C TYR A 26 -11.24 0.00 -10.41
N GLY A 27 -11.17 0.33 -11.70
CA GLY A 27 -11.60 1.64 -12.20
C GLY A 27 -10.84 2.81 -11.59
N GLY A 28 -9.57 2.63 -11.22
CA GLY A 28 -8.75 3.64 -10.56
C GLY A 28 -9.07 3.85 -9.08
N ARG A 29 -9.96 3.04 -8.49
CA ARG A 29 -10.34 3.11 -7.09
C ARG A 29 -9.78 1.92 -6.32
N LEU A 30 -9.49 2.14 -5.03
CA LEU A 30 -8.97 1.13 -4.12
C LEU A 30 -10.11 0.51 -3.31
N PHE A 31 -10.17 -0.82 -3.29
CA PHE A 31 -11.17 -1.58 -2.53
C PHE A 31 -10.48 -2.58 -1.62
N PRO A 32 -11.02 -2.85 -0.41
CA PRO A 32 -10.59 -4.00 0.38
C PRO A 32 -10.78 -5.29 -0.41
N TYR A 33 -9.83 -6.23 -0.31
CA TYR A 33 -9.95 -7.53 -0.98
C TYR A 33 -10.94 -8.42 -0.23
N ASP A 34 -12.19 -7.99 -0.23
CA ASP A 34 -13.34 -8.68 0.33
C ASP A 34 -14.48 -8.62 -0.71
N GLU A 35 -14.88 -9.79 -1.19
CA GLU A 35 -15.89 -9.94 -2.23
C GLU A 35 -17.22 -9.28 -1.86
N ASN A 36 -17.63 -9.42 -0.60
CA ASN A 36 -18.91 -8.89 -0.13
C ASN A 36 -18.93 -7.37 -0.09
N ASP A 37 -17.86 -6.75 0.40
CA ASP A 37 -17.74 -5.30 0.46
C ASP A 37 -17.68 -4.69 -0.95
N PHE A 38 -16.93 -5.32 -1.85
CA PHE A 38 -16.87 -4.89 -3.25
C PHE A 38 -18.24 -4.94 -3.91
N CYS A 39 -18.95 -6.04 -3.77
CA CYS A 39 -20.27 -6.20 -4.37
C CYS A 39 -21.29 -5.22 -3.78
N LYS A 40 -21.20 -4.94 -2.49
CA LYS A 40 -22.09 -3.98 -1.83
C LYS A 40 -21.89 -2.56 -2.38
N GLU A 41 -20.63 -2.13 -2.57
CA GLU A 41 -20.31 -0.79 -3.09
C GLU A 41 -20.64 -0.64 -4.57
N GLU A 42 -20.32 -1.65 -5.39
CA GLU A 42 -20.49 -1.59 -6.85
C GLU A 42 -21.85 -2.11 -7.32
N GLY A 43 -22.65 -2.67 -6.44
CA GLY A 43 -23.96 -3.23 -6.79
C GLY A 43 -23.87 -4.50 -7.63
N CYS A 44 -22.75 -5.21 -7.57
CA CYS A 44 -22.55 -6.44 -8.32
C CYS A 44 -23.00 -7.67 -7.53
N THR A 45 -23.09 -8.81 -8.22
CA THR A 45 -23.35 -10.12 -7.64
C THR A 45 -22.20 -11.06 -7.95
N ILE A 46 -21.96 -12.02 -7.04
CA ILE A 46 -20.91 -13.02 -7.20
C ILE A 46 -21.49 -14.23 -7.92
N GLN A 47 -20.83 -14.69 -8.96
CA GLN A 47 -21.20 -15.88 -9.71
C GLN A 47 -19.99 -16.79 -9.84
N GLN A 48 -20.22 -18.11 -9.65
CA GLN A 48 -19.20 -19.14 -9.87
C GLN A 48 -19.55 -19.95 -11.10
N GLU A 49 -18.55 -20.22 -11.94
CA GLU A 49 -18.68 -21.03 -13.15
C GLU A 49 -17.62 -22.12 -13.15
N ASN A 50 -18.02 -23.35 -13.52
CA ASN A 50 -17.08 -24.46 -13.72
C ASN A 50 -16.61 -24.43 -15.17
N ILE A 51 -15.31 -24.20 -15.38
CA ILE A 51 -14.69 -24.17 -16.70
C ILE A 51 -13.58 -25.23 -16.69
N PHE A 52 -13.76 -26.28 -17.49
CA PHE A 52 -12.80 -27.39 -17.60
C PHE A 52 -12.41 -28.03 -16.27
N GLY A 53 -13.36 -28.14 -15.33
CA GLY A 53 -13.15 -28.76 -14.03
C GLY A 53 -12.70 -27.80 -12.94
N ASP A 54 -12.35 -26.55 -13.27
CA ASP A 54 -11.97 -25.51 -12.33
C ASP A 54 -13.11 -24.54 -12.09
N ILE A 55 -13.28 -24.15 -10.82
CA ILE A 55 -14.29 -23.17 -10.44
C ILE A 55 -13.68 -21.77 -10.52
N HIS A 56 -14.31 -20.91 -11.33
CA HIS A 56 -13.91 -19.51 -11.49
C HIS A 56 -14.96 -18.60 -10.90
N THR A 57 -14.52 -17.55 -10.18
CA THR A 57 -15.39 -16.54 -9.60
C THR A 57 -15.44 -15.32 -10.49
N PHE A 58 -16.67 -14.84 -10.75
CA PHE A 58 -16.93 -13.63 -11.54
C PHE A 58 -17.78 -12.67 -10.73
N TYR A 59 -17.58 -11.38 -10.97
CA TYR A 59 -18.46 -10.33 -10.48
C TYR A 59 -19.34 -9.87 -11.64
N VAL A 60 -20.67 -10.02 -11.48
CA VAL A 60 -21.64 -9.58 -12.50
C VAL A 60 -22.09 -8.18 -12.13
N MET A 61 -21.69 -7.22 -12.96
CA MET A 61 -21.99 -5.81 -12.74
C MET A 61 -23.45 -5.47 -13.09
N PRO A 62 -24.00 -4.33 -12.61
CA PRO A 62 -25.39 -3.93 -12.88
C PRO A 62 -25.71 -3.80 -14.37
N ASP A 63 -24.71 -3.48 -15.20
CA ASP A 63 -24.88 -3.39 -16.67
C ASP A 63 -24.81 -4.75 -17.39
N GLY A 64 -24.63 -5.85 -16.64
CA GLY A 64 -24.50 -7.20 -17.18
C GLY A 64 -23.07 -7.61 -17.53
N GLY A 65 -22.10 -6.72 -17.39
CA GLY A 65 -20.69 -7.03 -17.60
C GLY A 65 -20.17 -7.99 -16.53
N LYS A 66 -19.24 -8.87 -16.93
CA LYS A 66 -18.60 -9.82 -16.01
C LYS A 66 -17.14 -9.45 -15.83
N ILE A 67 -16.67 -9.47 -14.58
CA ILE A 67 -15.27 -9.30 -14.22
C ILE A 67 -14.78 -10.61 -13.62
N PHE A 68 -13.75 -11.20 -14.22
CA PHE A 68 -13.11 -12.38 -13.67
C PHE A 68 -12.23 -11.98 -12.48
N GLU A 69 -12.41 -12.66 -11.33
CA GLU A 69 -11.65 -12.35 -10.11
C GLU A 69 -10.13 -12.39 -10.33
N GLY A 70 -9.64 -13.34 -11.13
CA GLY A 70 -8.24 -13.47 -11.48
C GLY A 70 -7.67 -12.31 -12.28
N ASP A 71 -8.51 -11.48 -12.90
CA ASP A 71 -8.09 -10.30 -13.66
C ASP A 71 -8.08 -9.01 -12.83
N LEU A 72 -8.48 -9.08 -11.56
CA LEU A 72 -8.39 -7.93 -10.66
C LEU A 72 -6.94 -7.61 -10.34
N GLU A 73 -6.60 -6.33 -10.39
CA GLU A 73 -5.28 -5.85 -10.04
C GLU A 73 -5.15 -5.72 -8.53
N ILE A 74 -4.27 -6.54 -7.93
CA ILE A 74 -3.98 -6.47 -6.50
C ILE A 74 -3.00 -5.32 -6.26
N ALA A 75 -3.35 -4.42 -5.34
CA ALA A 75 -2.48 -3.32 -4.97
C ALA A 75 -1.22 -3.84 -4.26
N THR A 76 -0.09 -3.18 -4.53
CA THR A 76 1.24 -3.53 -3.99
C THR A 76 1.76 -2.39 -3.11
N ILE A 77 2.88 -2.63 -2.43
CA ILE A 77 3.55 -1.57 -1.67
C ILE A 77 3.93 -0.38 -2.56
N GLY A 78 4.24 -0.62 -3.85
CA GLY A 78 4.52 0.45 -4.81
C GLY A 78 3.32 1.36 -5.04
N ASP A 79 2.11 0.82 -5.02
CA ASP A 79 0.89 1.62 -5.17
C ASP A 79 0.68 2.55 -3.96
N TYR A 80 1.05 2.12 -2.77
CA TYR A 80 1.01 2.97 -1.58
C TYR A 80 1.88 4.22 -1.75
N PHE A 81 3.03 4.09 -2.40
CA PHE A 81 3.99 5.17 -2.59
C PHE A 81 3.84 5.92 -3.93
N SER A 82 2.74 5.74 -4.65
CA SER A 82 2.55 6.37 -5.98
C SER A 82 2.64 7.89 -5.96
N ASP A 83 2.30 8.54 -4.85
CA ASP A 83 2.20 9.99 -4.71
C ASP A 83 3.15 10.57 -3.66
N PHE A 84 4.32 9.97 -3.44
CA PHE A 84 5.28 10.53 -2.50
C PHE A 84 5.81 11.90 -3.00
N TYR A 85 6.18 12.78 -2.05
CA TYR A 85 6.62 14.15 -2.38
C TYR A 85 8.12 14.24 -2.61
N ASP A 86 8.92 13.55 -1.83
CA ASP A 86 10.37 13.63 -1.90
C ASP A 86 10.99 12.37 -1.33
N ILE A 87 12.24 12.09 -1.70
CA ILE A 87 12.95 10.92 -1.22
C ILE A 87 14.44 11.22 -1.06
N ASP A 88 15.01 10.79 0.06
CA ASP A 88 16.44 10.72 0.29
C ASP A 88 16.87 9.27 0.33
N TYR A 89 17.95 8.96 -0.37
CA TYR A 89 18.54 7.62 -0.39
C TYR A 89 19.75 7.54 0.54
N VAL A 90 19.85 6.43 1.24
CA VAL A 90 21.10 6.02 1.91
C VAL A 90 21.82 5.07 0.96
N ILE A 91 23.00 5.47 0.52
CA ILE A 91 23.82 4.68 -0.42
C ILE A 91 25.19 4.37 0.19
N GLY A 92 25.71 3.18 -0.11
CA GLY A 92 27.04 2.79 0.33
C GLY A 92 28.16 3.43 -0.48
N SER A 93 29.40 3.21 -0.05
CA SER A 93 30.60 3.63 -0.78
C SER A 93 30.72 2.99 -2.16
N ASP A 94 30.05 1.84 -2.37
CA ASP A 94 29.92 1.15 -3.65
C ASP A 94 28.81 1.76 -4.55
N LYS A 95 28.16 2.85 -4.10
CA LYS A 95 27.05 3.53 -4.75
C LYS A 95 25.77 2.69 -4.88
N LYS A 96 25.65 1.63 -4.10
CA LYS A 96 24.46 0.78 -4.08
C LYS A 96 23.48 1.26 -3.02
N TYR A 97 22.20 1.08 -3.32
CA TYR A 97 21.09 1.38 -2.42
C TYR A 97 21.23 0.61 -1.09
N LYS A 98 20.99 1.29 0.01
CA LYS A 98 20.94 0.69 1.35
C LYS A 98 19.59 0.90 2.04
N ALA A 99 19.05 2.12 1.97
CA ALA A 99 17.79 2.48 2.61
C ALA A 99 17.25 3.76 2.01
N CYS A 100 16.06 4.18 2.44
CA CYS A 100 15.46 5.43 2.01
C CYS A 100 14.71 6.13 3.14
N ARG A 101 14.50 7.43 2.97
CA ARG A 101 13.61 8.26 3.79
C ARG A 101 12.68 9.00 2.85
N VAL A 102 11.40 8.68 2.92
CA VAL A 102 10.38 9.15 1.95
C VAL A 102 9.43 10.12 2.64
N LEU A 103 9.27 11.31 2.06
CA LEU A 103 8.27 12.27 2.51
C LEU A 103 6.93 11.93 1.86
N VAL A 104 5.96 11.48 2.64
CA VAL A 104 4.65 11.04 2.14
C VAL A 104 3.51 12.01 2.46
N ALA A 105 3.71 12.94 3.39
CA ALA A 105 2.76 14.01 3.70
C ALA A 105 3.48 15.29 4.02
N PHE A 106 2.92 16.41 3.55
CA PHE A 106 3.51 17.74 3.65
C PHE A 106 2.41 18.79 3.69
N GLY A 107 2.68 19.92 4.35
CA GLY A 107 1.75 21.06 4.41
C GLY A 107 0.80 21.05 5.61
N GLY A 108 0.63 19.92 6.27
CA GLY A 108 0.10 19.71 7.60
C GLY A 108 1.22 19.10 8.43
N PRO A 109 1.00 17.98 9.16
CA PRO A 109 2.13 17.25 9.71
C PRO A 109 3.01 16.72 8.57
N ASN A 110 4.32 16.86 8.73
CA ASN A 110 5.27 16.19 7.83
C ASN A 110 5.41 14.74 8.27
N ILE A 111 5.24 13.81 7.32
CA ILE A 111 5.31 12.39 7.61
C ILE A 111 6.37 11.77 6.71
N TYR A 112 7.31 11.07 7.35
CA TYR A 112 8.41 10.38 6.71
C TYR A 112 8.32 8.88 6.96
N ILE A 113 8.63 8.10 5.95
CA ILE A 113 8.85 6.65 6.04
C ILE A 113 10.35 6.44 5.93
N ASP A 114 10.97 5.95 6.99
CA ASP A 114 12.43 5.80 7.10
C ASP A 114 12.77 4.33 7.29
N THR A 115 13.36 3.69 6.28
CA THR A 115 13.72 2.27 6.33
C THR A 115 15.07 2.05 7.01
N TRP A 116 15.92 3.08 7.10
CA TRP A 116 17.20 2.99 7.83
C TRP A 116 16.98 2.87 9.33
N ASP A 117 16.15 3.76 9.89
CA ASP A 117 15.76 3.73 11.29
C ASP A 117 14.54 2.83 11.54
N ARG A 118 13.88 2.36 10.49
CA ARG A 118 12.69 1.50 10.53
C ARG A 118 11.55 2.14 11.31
N GLN A 119 11.21 3.37 10.93
CA GLN A 119 10.19 4.15 11.59
C GLN A 119 9.32 4.92 10.59
N VAL A 120 8.05 5.07 10.94
CA VAL A 120 7.21 6.16 10.44
C VAL A 120 7.37 7.30 11.43
N GLN A 121 7.74 8.47 10.92
CA GLN A 121 8.02 9.66 11.73
C GLN A 121 7.05 10.77 11.36
N LEU A 122 6.41 11.38 12.36
CA LEU A 122 5.52 12.52 12.20
C LEU A 122 6.08 13.72 12.96
N GLU A 123 6.14 14.88 12.30
CA GLU A 123 6.58 16.13 12.89
C GLU A 123 5.57 17.23 12.62
N TRP A 124 5.09 17.89 13.66
CA TRP A 124 4.08 18.94 13.59
C TRP A 124 4.16 19.90 14.77
N TRP A 125 4.46 21.20 14.48
CA TRP A 125 4.49 22.25 15.50
C TRP A 125 5.34 21.93 16.74
N GLY A 126 6.51 21.32 16.55
CA GLY A 126 7.38 20.89 17.65
C GLY A 126 6.95 19.59 18.31
N GLU A 127 5.83 19.00 17.91
CA GLU A 127 5.43 17.66 18.33
C GLU A 127 6.09 16.61 17.44
N HIS A 128 6.38 15.45 18.01
CA HIS A 128 6.99 14.34 17.31
C HIS A 128 6.31 13.04 17.72
N ALA A 129 6.05 12.18 16.76
CA ALA A 129 5.59 10.82 17.00
C ALA A 129 6.29 9.87 16.03
N GLU A 130 6.48 8.63 16.46
CA GLU A 130 7.10 7.60 15.65
C GLU A 130 6.46 6.25 15.92
N ALA A 131 6.48 5.38 14.91
CA ALA A 131 6.05 4.00 15.02
C ALA A 131 7.05 3.11 14.31
N HIS A 132 7.35 1.95 14.90
CA HIS A 132 8.27 0.98 14.33
C HIS A 132 7.68 0.30 13.10
N ILE A 133 8.49 0.12 12.07
CA ILE A 133 8.15 -0.65 10.87
C ILE A 133 8.79 -2.03 10.98
N PRO A 134 8.01 -3.13 10.90
CA PRO A 134 8.57 -4.48 10.94
C PRO A 134 9.59 -4.73 9.82
N ASN A 135 10.57 -5.58 10.06
CA ASN A 135 11.67 -5.84 9.12
C ASN A 135 11.20 -6.34 7.75
N ASP A 136 10.23 -7.23 7.71
CA ASP A 136 9.68 -7.77 6.47
C ASP A 136 9.00 -6.68 5.63
N LEU A 137 8.31 -5.74 6.27
CA LEU A 137 7.71 -4.60 5.60
C LEU A 137 8.79 -3.63 5.09
N CYS A 138 9.84 -3.37 5.87
CA CYS A 138 11.00 -2.58 5.42
C CYS A 138 11.65 -3.20 4.19
N GLU A 139 11.79 -4.52 4.14
CA GLU A 139 12.37 -5.22 2.98
C GLU A 139 11.53 -5.00 1.72
N GLN A 140 10.21 -5.01 1.83
CA GLN A 140 9.33 -4.75 0.69
C GLN A 140 9.39 -3.29 0.24
N ILE A 141 9.45 -2.34 1.17
CA ILE A 141 9.62 -0.91 0.87
C ILE A 141 10.96 -0.69 0.17
N ASP A 142 12.03 -1.25 0.71
CA ASP A 142 13.38 -1.15 0.13
C ASP A 142 13.45 -1.80 -1.25
N GLY A 143 12.78 -2.92 -1.45
CA GLY A 143 12.71 -3.58 -2.76
C GLY A 143 12.10 -2.69 -3.82
N PHE A 144 11.04 -1.97 -3.49
CA PHE A 144 10.41 -1.01 -4.40
C PHE A 144 11.33 0.18 -4.68
N PHE A 145 11.88 0.82 -3.66
CA PHE A 145 12.70 2.02 -3.85
C PHE A 145 14.09 1.73 -4.40
N GLU A 146 14.64 0.55 -4.16
CA GLU A 146 15.86 0.12 -4.84
C GLU A 146 15.64 0.03 -6.35
N MET A 147 14.48 -0.49 -6.77
CA MET A 147 14.11 -0.52 -8.18
C MET A 147 13.98 0.91 -8.74
N VAL A 148 13.36 1.83 -8.01
CA VAL A 148 13.24 3.25 -8.41
C VAL A 148 14.63 3.90 -8.51
N TYR A 149 15.50 3.64 -7.55
CA TYR A 149 16.86 4.18 -7.52
C TYR A 149 17.68 3.70 -8.73
N ASN A 150 17.52 2.45 -9.14
CA ASN A 150 18.26 1.84 -10.24
C ASN A 150 17.69 2.15 -11.65
N CYS A 151 16.59 2.87 -11.72
CA CYS A 151 15.99 3.27 -13.01
C CYS A 151 16.83 4.31 -13.75
#